data_992134014b9ff66b148f4f591d390084
#
_entry.id   992134014b9ff66b148f4f591d390084
#
_cell.length_a   1.000
_cell.length_b   1.000
_cell.length_c   1.000
_cell.angle_alpha   90.00
_cell.angle_beta   90.00
_cell.angle_gamma   90.00
#
_symmetry.space_group_name_H-M   'P 1'
#
loop_
_entity.id
_entity.type
_entity.pdbx_description
1 polymer ?
#
loop_
_entity_poly.entity_id
_entity_poly.type
_entity_poly.pdbx_seq_one_letter_code
_entity_poly.pdbx_strand_id
1 'polypeptide(L)'
;LQVDPLTNRCPDNGAKVNINDCSITQNVGSAELKGNWIDPEFDVETKSFYYARVLENPTCRWSTWDAISRGFKPREDLHDTIQERAWSSPIWYIPPASDVDVVPLGGTVGMMNLST
;
A
#
# COMPACT_ATOMS: atom_id res chain seq x y z
N LEU A 1 9.91 1.97 9.06
CA LEU A 1 9.54 2.77 7.86
C LEU A 1 8.93 4.07 8.35
N GLN A 2 9.60 5.21 8.11
CA GLN A 2 9.01 6.51 8.41
C GLN A 2 8.15 6.93 7.21
N VAL A 3 6.88 7.11 7.46
CA VAL A 3 5.96 7.70 6.49
C VAL A 3 6.17 9.21 6.50
N ASP A 4 6.21 9.84 5.31
CA ASP A 4 6.25 11.29 5.20
C ASP A 4 4.94 11.88 5.79
N PRO A 5 5.03 12.70 6.85
CA PRO A 5 3.84 13.20 7.53
C PRO A 5 3.01 14.19 6.69
N LEU A 6 3.61 14.78 5.65
CA LEU A 6 2.92 15.74 4.79
C LEU A 6 2.18 15.06 3.64
N THR A 7 2.76 14.01 3.08
CA THR A 7 2.20 13.33 1.91
C THR A 7 1.56 11.99 2.24
N ASN A 8 1.75 11.49 3.46
CA ASN A 8 1.34 10.15 3.91
C ASN A 8 1.87 9.03 2.98
N ARG A 9 3.05 9.23 2.39
CA ARG A 9 3.70 8.27 1.51
C ARG A 9 4.87 7.60 2.20
N CYS A 10 5.06 6.34 1.89
CA CYS A 10 6.29 5.64 2.22
C CYS A 10 7.44 6.18 1.37
N PRO A 11 8.69 6.14 1.85
CA PRO A 11 9.85 6.44 1.04
C PRO A 11 9.88 5.60 -0.23
N ASP A 12 10.37 6.20 -1.32
CA ASP A 12 10.61 5.48 -2.57
C ASP A 12 11.68 4.41 -2.32
N ASN A 13 11.36 3.18 -2.65
CA ASN A 13 12.29 2.05 -2.54
C ASN A 13 13.24 1.93 -3.75
N GLY A 14 13.11 2.82 -4.74
CA GLY A 14 13.92 2.84 -5.94
C GLY A 14 13.53 1.81 -7.01
N ALA A 15 12.43 1.09 -6.83
CA ALA A 15 11.94 0.16 -7.84
C ALA A 15 11.50 0.88 -9.11
N LYS A 16 11.99 0.45 -10.26
CA LYS A 16 11.73 1.06 -11.57
C LYS A 16 11.46 -0.01 -12.62
N VAL A 17 10.76 0.40 -13.66
CA VAL A 17 10.51 -0.39 -14.86
C VAL A 17 11.20 0.27 -16.04
N ASN A 18 11.90 -0.52 -16.85
CA ASN A 18 12.38 -0.09 -18.14
C ASN A 18 11.25 -0.32 -19.18
N ILE A 19 10.66 0.75 -19.67
CA ILE A 19 9.53 0.67 -20.61
C ILE A 19 9.92 0.19 -22.02
N ASN A 20 11.22 0.01 -22.32
CA ASN A 20 11.63 -0.49 -23.63
C ASN A 20 11.56 -2.01 -23.73
N ASP A 21 11.73 -2.72 -22.62
CA ASP A 21 11.78 -4.17 -22.55
C ASP A 21 10.99 -4.76 -21.37
N CYS A 22 10.34 -3.90 -20.60
CA CYS A 22 9.60 -4.25 -19.38
C CYS A 22 10.43 -4.95 -18.30
N SER A 23 11.75 -4.81 -18.35
CA SER A 23 12.60 -5.29 -17.25
C SER A 23 12.36 -4.45 -15.99
N ILE A 24 12.44 -5.11 -14.84
CA ILE A 24 12.23 -4.49 -13.53
C ILE A 24 13.55 -4.45 -12.77
N THR A 25 13.64 -3.50 -11.83
CA THR A 25 14.78 -3.42 -10.91
C THR A 25 14.88 -4.70 -10.10
N GLN A 26 16.05 -5.34 -10.15
CA GLN A 26 16.34 -6.54 -9.38
C GLN A 26 16.74 -6.18 -7.94
N ASN A 27 16.52 -7.11 -7.02
CA ASN A 27 16.94 -6.99 -5.61
C ASN A 27 16.29 -5.85 -4.82
N VAL A 28 15.15 -5.36 -5.27
CA VAL A 28 14.33 -4.41 -4.54
C VAL A 28 13.00 -5.08 -4.20
N GLY A 29 12.62 -4.99 -2.92
CA GLY A 29 11.44 -5.66 -2.42
C GLY A 29 11.68 -7.11 -2.01
N SER A 30 10.63 -7.80 -1.64
CA SER A 30 10.67 -9.20 -1.18
C SER A 30 9.36 -9.90 -1.50
N ALA A 31 9.45 -11.19 -1.81
CA ALA A 31 8.29 -12.05 -1.97
C ALA A 31 7.53 -12.30 -0.65
N GLU A 32 8.18 -12.06 0.48
CA GLU A 32 7.59 -12.18 1.82
C GLU A 32 7.95 -10.94 2.64
N LEU A 33 6.96 -10.30 3.21
CA LEU A 33 7.12 -9.15 4.09
C LEU A 33 6.59 -9.49 5.49
N LYS A 34 7.40 -9.17 6.49
CA LYS A 34 7.01 -9.29 7.90
C LYS A 34 7.25 -7.95 8.58
N GLY A 35 6.29 -7.50 9.37
CA GLY A 35 6.40 -6.27 10.11
C GLY A 35 5.56 -6.30 11.37
N ASN A 36 6.02 -5.56 12.37
CA ASN A 36 5.26 -5.24 13.57
C ASN A 36 5.10 -3.72 13.62
N TRP A 37 3.91 -3.30 13.97
CA TRP A 37 3.60 -1.90 14.15
C TRP A 37 2.77 -1.73 15.41
N ILE A 38 3.06 -0.69 16.17
CA ILE A 38 2.33 -0.32 17.37
C ILE A 38 1.79 1.08 17.11
N ASP A 39 0.50 1.26 17.32
CA ASP A 39 -0.13 2.57 17.20
C ASP A 39 0.34 3.47 18.35
N PRO A 40 1.08 4.56 18.06
CA PRO A 40 1.55 5.47 19.09
C PRO A 40 0.43 6.35 19.67
N GLU A 41 -0.70 6.42 18.97
CA GLU A 41 -1.86 7.24 19.36
C GLU A 41 -3.04 6.36 19.82
N PHE A 42 -2.77 5.09 20.14
CA PHE A 42 -3.81 4.16 20.56
C PHE A 42 -4.50 4.64 21.83
N ASP A 43 -5.81 4.81 21.75
CA ASP A 43 -6.67 5.17 22.85
C ASP A 43 -7.64 4.02 23.16
N VAL A 44 -7.59 3.52 24.39
CA VAL A 44 -8.43 2.41 24.87
C VAL A 44 -9.92 2.75 24.90
N GLU A 45 -10.28 4.03 24.93
CA GLU A 45 -11.67 4.50 24.94
C GLU A 45 -12.23 4.73 23.55
N THR A 46 -11.38 4.73 22.52
CA THR A 46 -11.78 5.05 21.15
C THR A 46 -11.85 3.81 20.29
N LYS A 47 -12.96 3.65 19.55
CA LYS A 47 -13.07 2.61 18.51
C LYS A 47 -12.06 2.85 17.42
N SER A 48 -11.34 1.79 17.04
CA SER A 48 -10.33 1.85 16.00
C SER A 48 -10.42 0.65 15.07
N PHE A 49 -9.91 0.78 13.86
CA PHE A 49 -9.68 -0.37 13.01
C PHE A 49 -8.33 -0.26 12.32
N TYR A 50 -7.73 -1.42 12.08
CA TYR A 50 -6.40 -1.54 11.51
C TYR A 50 -6.44 -2.50 10.32
N TYR A 51 -5.69 -2.19 9.29
CA TYR A 51 -5.50 -3.08 8.16
C TYR A 51 -4.10 -2.90 7.56
N ALA A 52 -3.59 -3.93 6.93
CA ALA A 52 -2.36 -3.85 6.17
C ALA A 52 -2.66 -3.58 4.69
N ARG A 53 -1.86 -2.71 4.10
CA ARG A 53 -1.84 -2.48 2.66
C ARG A 53 -0.45 -2.81 2.12
N VAL A 54 -0.40 -3.66 1.10
CA VAL A 54 0.82 -4.04 0.41
C VAL A 54 0.81 -3.39 -0.98
N LEU A 55 1.93 -2.81 -1.35
CA LEU A 55 2.18 -2.28 -2.69
C LEU A 55 3.23 -3.15 -3.35
N GLU A 56 2.95 -3.67 -4.54
CA GLU A 56 3.96 -4.32 -5.36
C GLU A 56 4.90 -3.30 -5.98
N ASN A 57 6.07 -3.75 -6.39
CA ASN A 57 6.92 -2.96 -7.25
C ASN A 57 6.20 -2.68 -8.58
N PRO A 58 6.44 -1.52 -9.22
CA PRO A 58 5.82 -1.23 -10.50
C PRO A 58 6.26 -2.23 -11.57
N THR A 59 5.33 -2.59 -12.44
CA THR A 59 5.54 -3.45 -13.60
C THR A 59 4.96 -2.80 -14.84
N CYS A 60 5.31 -3.28 -16.04
CA CYS A 60 4.60 -2.86 -17.25
C CYS A 60 3.13 -3.25 -17.16
N ARG A 61 2.27 -2.34 -17.60
CA ARG A 61 0.88 -2.68 -17.86
C ARG A 61 0.83 -3.73 -18.98
N TRP A 62 -0.15 -4.63 -18.95
CA TRP A 62 -0.30 -5.68 -19.97
C TRP A 62 -0.35 -5.13 -21.40
N SER A 63 -1.00 -3.98 -21.61
CA SER A 63 -1.07 -3.32 -22.92
C SER A 63 0.28 -2.82 -23.42
N THR A 64 1.15 -2.38 -22.52
CA THR A 64 2.54 -2.00 -22.83
C THR A 64 3.37 -3.22 -23.21
N TRP A 65 3.23 -4.31 -22.46
CA TRP A 65 3.84 -5.60 -22.78
C TRP A 65 3.44 -6.10 -24.16
N ASP A 66 2.14 -6.08 -24.46
CA ASP A 66 1.62 -6.54 -25.76
C ASP A 66 2.14 -5.66 -26.91
N ALA A 67 2.16 -4.35 -26.73
CA ALA A 67 2.69 -3.42 -27.72
C ALA A 67 4.18 -3.68 -28.01
N ILE A 68 5.01 -3.77 -26.96
CA ILE A 68 6.45 -4.03 -27.11
C ILE A 68 6.71 -5.38 -27.79
N SER A 69 6.02 -6.44 -27.35
CA SER A 69 6.20 -7.79 -27.91
C SER A 69 5.83 -7.88 -29.39
N ARG A 70 4.97 -7.01 -29.87
CA ARG A 70 4.54 -6.92 -31.27
C ARG A 70 5.26 -5.83 -32.06
N GLY A 71 6.19 -5.11 -31.45
CA GLY A 71 6.94 -4.03 -32.09
C GLY A 71 6.12 -2.75 -32.33
N PHE A 72 5.04 -2.54 -31.60
CA PHE A 72 4.23 -1.33 -31.65
C PHE A 72 4.62 -0.34 -30.54
N LYS A 73 4.23 0.91 -30.70
CA LYS A 73 4.29 1.87 -29.61
C LYS A 73 3.18 1.61 -28.58
N PRO A 74 3.46 1.74 -27.28
CA PRO A 74 2.43 1.75 -26.26
C PRO A 74 1.38 2.84 -26.53
N ARG A 75 0.20 2.66 -25.97
CA ARG A 75 -0.91 3.63 -26.12
C ARG A 75 -0.62 4.89 -25.29
N GLU A 76 -0.74 6.05 -25.92
CA GLU A 76 -0.49 7.35 -25.27
C GLU A 76 -1.58 7.76 -24.28
N ASP A 77 -2.78 7.16 -24.35
CA ASP A 77 -3.91 7.43 -23.47
C ASP A 77 -3.90 6.59 -22.18
N LEU A 78 -2.92 5.69 -22.02
CA LEU A 78 -2.76 4.83 -20.85
C LEU A 78 -1.37 5.03 -20.23
N HIS A 79 -1.30 4.86 -18.91
CA HIS A 79 -0.01 4.76 -18.24
C HIS A 79 0.71 3.47 -18.64
N ASP A 80 1.99 3.56 -18.93
CA ASP A 80 2.81 2.41 -19.37
C ASP A 80 3.01 1.39 -18.26
N THR A 81 2.97 1.81 -17.01
CA THR A 81 3.22 0.97 -15.86
C THR A 81 2.02 0.91 -14.93
N ILE A 82 1.96 -0.14 -14.13
CA ILE A 82 0.98 -0.33 -13.07
C ILE A 82 1.69 -0.76 -11.79
N GLN A 83 1.14 -0.36 -10.66
CA GLN A 83 1.55 -0.82 -9.33
C GLN A 83 0.35 -1.48 -8.66
N GLU A 84 0.41 -2.79 -8.52
CA GLU A 84 -0.64 -3.57 -7.90
C GLU A 84 -0.67 -3.37 -6.38
N ARG A 85 -1.81 -3.64 -5.79
CA ARG A 85 -2.07 -3.39 -4.36
C ARG A 85 -2.93 -4.51 -3.79
N ALA A 86 -2.64 -4.85 -2.55
CA ALA A 86 -3.47 -5.74 -1.76
C ALA A 86 -3.81 -5.11 -0.41
N TRP A 87 -4.94 -5.48 0.16
CA TRP A 87 -5.40 -5.06 1.48
C TRP A 87 -5.78 -6.29 2.29
N SER A 88 -5.43 -6.30 3.56
CA SER A 88 -5.96 -7.27 4.50
C SER A 88 -7.40 -6.95 4.86
N SER A 89 -8.09 -7.89 5.48
CA SER A 89 -9.30 -7.59 6.24
C SER A 89 -8.99 -6.65 7.40
N PRO A 90 -9.91 -5.77 7.79
CA PRO A 90 -9.73 -4.92 8.96
C PRO A 90 -9.81 -5.73 10.26
N ILE A 91 -8.99 -5.34 11.22
CA ILE A 91 -9.05 -5.78 12.61
C ILE A 91 -9.70 -4.64 13.39
N TRP A 92 -10.83 -4.88 13.99
CA TRP A 92 -11.57 -3.89 14.76
C TRP A 92 -11.20 -3.96 16.22
N TYR A 93 -10.93 -2.80 16.80
CA TYR A 93 -10.90 -2.58 18.23
C TYR A 93 -12.18 -1.88 18.67
N ILE A 94 -12.88 -2.49 19.62
CA ILE A 94 -14.09 -1.94 20.21
C ILE A 94 -13.79 -1.84 21.71
N PRO A 95 -13.81 -0.63 22.30
CA PRO A 95 -13.64 -0.47 23.73
C PRO A 95 -14.62 -1.35 24.51
N PRO A 96 -14.24 -1.89 25.66
CA PRO A 96 -15.21 -2.53 26.56
C PRO A 96 -16.30 -1.50 26.89
N ALA A 97 -17.56 -1.94 26.92
CA ALA A 97 -18.67 -1.07 27.29
C ALA A 97 -18.41 -0.49 28.70
N SER A 98 -18.15 0.80 28.78
CA SER A 98 -18.30 1.52 30.04
C SER A 98 -19.79 1.58 30.34
N ASP A 99 -20.19 1.46 31.61
CA ASP A 99 -21.60 1.45 32.07
C ASP A 99 -22.38 2.76 31.75
N VAL A 100 -21.88 3.54 30.81
CA VAL A 100 -22.51 4.77 30.32
C VAL A 100 -22.60 4.69 28.79
N ASP A 101 -23.82 4.56 28.28
CA ASP A 101 -24.18 4.58 26.85
C ASP A 101 -23.85 5.93 26.16
N VAL A 102 -22.59 6.29 26.10
CA VAL A 102 -22.15 7.39 25.22
C VAL A 102 -21.27 6.78 24.15
N VAL A 103 -21.86 6.53 22.98
CA VAL A 103 -21.12 6.11 21.78
C VAL A 103 -20.40 7.35 21.22
N PRO A 104 -19.10 7.52 21.39
CA PRO A 104 -18.38 8.57 20.69
C PRO A 104 -18.33 8.23 19.21
N LEU A 105 -18.79 9.16 18.36
CA LEU A 105 -18.71 9.08 16.89
C LEU A 105 -17.29 9.41 16.40
N GLY A 106 -16.28 8.82 17.02
CA GLY A 106 -14.88 9.00 16.63
C GLY A 106 -14.20 7.65 16.50
N GLY A 107 -13.48 7.44 15.43
CA GLY A 107 -12.66 6.26 15.23
C GLY A 107 -11.30 6.61 14.64
N THR A 108 -10.25 5.98 15.13
CA THR A 108 -8.91 6.08 14.58
C THR A 108 -8.73 5.04 13.49
N VAL A 109 -8.19 5.46 12.35
CA VAL A 109 -7.86 4.56 11.22
C VAL A 109 -6.36 4.39 11.20
N GLY A 110 -5.90 3.19 11.50
CA GLY A 110 -4.50 2.81 11.37
C GLY A 110 -4.25 2.08 10.04
N MET A 111 -3.25 2.54 9.30
CA MET A 111 -2.84 1.92 8.05
C MET A 111 -1.34 1.66 8.05
N MET A 112 -0.96 0.41 7.83
CA MET A 112 0.42 0.03 7.59
C MET A 112 0.64 -0.17 6.09
N ASN A 113 1.57 0.59 5.52
CA ASN A 113 1.99 0.42 4.13
C ASN A 113 3.27 -0.41 4.07
N LEU A 114 3.23 -1.50 3.33
CA LEU A 114 4.36 -2.36 3.04
C LEU A 114 4.66 -2.27 1.54
N SER A 115 5.90 -1.98 1.17
CA SER A 115 6.36 -1.98 -0.21
C SER A 115 7.23 -3.20 -0.46
N THR A 116 6.99 -3.88 -1.54
CA THR A 116 7.78 -5.02 -2.01
C THR A 116 8.92 -4.57 -2.89
#